data_758b0843119392df957ef24cfe27a274
#
_entry.id   758b0843119392df957ef24cfe27a274
#
_cell.length_a   1.000
_cell.length_b   1.000
_cell.length_c   1.000
_cell.angle_alpha   90.00
_cell.angle_beta   90.00
_cell.angle_gamma   90.00
#
_symmetry.space_group_name_H-M   'P 1'
#
loop_
_entity.id
_entity.type
_entity.pdbx_description
1 polymer ?
#
loop_
_entity_poly.entity_id
_entity_poly.type
_entity_poly.pdbx_seq_one_letter_code
_entity_poly.pdbx_strand_id
1 'polypeptide(L)'
;MQGDVVCDASPLIFLAKIKRLGFLDIYSLYVPSQVETEIIKGINWKREDARLINEYLKQRKVIPIKIPILRDLPDFLGIGEKAVISLALKQKIERVLIDESKARMVARFKGLKPKGTLGILWDSYRVGNIDRKTLEALSLELIEKGYRIKEELLVEFLKKVKGLD
;
A
#
# COMPACT_ATOMS: atom_id res chain seq x y z
N MET A 1 12.85 -1.80 11.85
CA MET A 1 12.25 -0.82 10.89
C MET A 1 12.57 -1.25 9.46
N GLN A 2 11.58 -1.32 8.60
CA GLN A 2 11.77 -1.74 7.20
C GLN A 2 12.21 -0.59 6.28
N GLY A 3 12.43 0.59 6.82
CA GLY A 3 12.91 1.75 6.07
C GLY A 3 11.81 2.61 5.47
N ASP A 4 12.21 3.57 4.65
CA ASP A 4 11.31 4.55 4.04
C ASP A 4 10.48 3.92 2.93
N VAL A 5 9.18 4.26 2.89
CA VAL A 5 8.28 3.86 1.82
C VAL A 5 7.35 5.02 1.45
N VAL A 6 6.97 5.10 0.19
CA VAL A 6 5.90 6.00 -0.26
C VAL A 6 4.65 5.15 -0.50
N CYS A 7 3.54 5.52 0.10
CA CYS A 7 2.32 4.71 0.10
C CYS A 7 1.20 5.35 -0.71
N ASP A 8 0.58 4.54 -1.58
CA ASP A 8 -0.62 4.89 -2.33
C ASP A 8 -1.88 4.69 -1.48
N ALA A 9 -3.02 5.14 -1.97
CA ALA A 9 -4.31 5.05 -1.28
C ALA A 9 -4.77 3.60 -1.09
N SER A 10 -4.62 2.75 -2.10
CA SER A 10 -5.15 1.38 -2.08
C SER A 10 -4.62 0.53 -0.91
N PRO A 11 -3.32 0.46 -0.63
CA PRO A 11 -2.86 -0.27 0.56
C PRO A 11 -3.42 0.27 1.86
N LEU A 12 -3.55 1.59 2.00
CA LEU A 12 -4.18 2.20 3.17
C LEU A 12 -5.63 1.76 3.31
N ILE A 13 -6.38 1.79 2.20
CA ILE A 13 -7.80 1.42 2.18
C ILE A 13 -7.99 -0.05 2.56
N PHE A 14 -7.24 -0.96 1.96
CA PHE A 14 -7.38 -2.40 2.24
C PHE A 14 -6.93 -2.77 3.65
N LEU A 15 -5.85 -2.18 4.15
CA LEU A 15 -5.44 -2.40 5.54
C LEU A 15 -6.48 -1.84 6.52
N ALA A 16 -7.11 -0.71 6.22
CA ALA A 16 -8.20 -0.19 7.03
C ALA A 16 -9.42 -1.14 7.04
N LYS A 17 -9.75 -1.70 5.87
CA LYS A 17 -10.89 -2.64 5.74
C LYS A 17 -10.72 -3.90 6.59
N ILE A 18 -9.49 -4.39 6.74
CA ILE A 18 -9.20 -5.55 7.59
C ILE A 18 -8.75 -5.15 9.00
N LYS A 19 -8.86 -3.87 9.36
CA LYS A 19 -8.51 -3.33 10.69
C LYS A 19 -7.04 -3.56 11.07
N ARG A 20 -6.14 -3.43 10.10
CA ARG A 20 -4.70 -3.70 10.29
C ARG A 20 -3.79 -2.57 9.77
N LEU A 21 -4.22 -1.30 9.89
CA LEU A 21 -3.37 -0.16 9.55
C LEU A 21 -2.04 -0.17 10.33
N GLY A 22 -2.03 -0.70 11.55
CA GLY A 22 -0.82 -0.82 12.35
C GLY A 22 0.29 -1.65 11.71
N PHE A 23 -0.01 -2.46 10.69
CA PHE A 23 1.03 -3.17 9.94
C PHE A 23 2.00 -2.20 9.24
N LEU A 24 1.58 -0.97 9.00
CA LEU A 24 2.44 0.06 8.41
C LEU A 24 3.44 0.64 9.41
N ASP A 25 3.32 0.33 10.70
CA ASP A 25 4.22 0.86 11.73
C ASP A 25 5.68 0.38 11.56
N ILE A 26 5.89 -0.70 10.81
CA ILE A 26 7.22 -1.21 10.52
C ILE A 26 7.99 -0.37 9.49
N TYR A 27 7.31 0.57 8.83
CA TYR A 27 7.93 1.46 7.84
C TYR A 27 7.97 2.90 8.32
N SER A 28 8.89 3.68 7.75
CA SER A 28 8.83 5.14 7.80
C SER A 28 7.98 5.61 6.61
N LEU A 29 6.78 6.11 6.90
CA LEU A 29 5.71 6.27 5.92
C LEU A 29 5.69 7.69 5.32
N TYR A 30 5.72 7.78 3.99
CA TYR A 30 5.56 9.02 3.23
C TYR A 30 4.31 8.91 2.36
N VAL A 31 3.48 9.97 2.36
CA VAL A 31 2.21 9.99 1.64
C VAL A 31 2.14 11.28 0.81
N PRO A 32 1.92 11.21 -0.50
CA PRO A 32 1.70 12.41 -1.31
C PRO A 32 0.37 13.09 -0.97
N SER A 33 0.30 14.41 -1.14
CA SER A 33 -0.95 15.15 -0.90
C SER A 33 -2.10 14.70 -1.80
N GLN A 34 -1.80 14.22 -3.00
CA GLN A 34 -2.82 13.68 -3.91
C GLN A 34 -3.50 12.42 -3.35
N VAL A 35 -2.74 11.59 -2.62
CA VAL A 35 -3.29 10.41 -1.92
C VAL A 35 -4.17 10.86 -0.75
N GLU A 36 -3.76 11.86 0.01
CA GLU A 36 -4.60 12.45 1.07
C GLU A 36 -5.92 12.96 0.49
N THR A 37 -5.88 13.61 -0.67
CA THR A 37 -7.08 14.12 -1.32
C THR A 37 -8.09 13.00 -1.60
N GLU A 38 -7.64 11.85 -2.08
CA GLU A 38 -8.50 10.68 -2.29
C GLU A 38 -9.13 10.20 -0.98
N ILE A 39 -8.35 10.17 0.09
CA ILE A 39 -8.83 9.76 1.43
C ILE A 39 -9.87 10.74 1.95
N ILE A 40 -9.62 12.05 1.82
CA ILE A 40 -10.57 13.09 2.26
C ILE A 40 -11.89 12.97 1.50
N LYS A 41 -11.87 12.70 0.20
CA LYS A 41 -13.09 12.43 -0.57
C LYS A 41 -13.87 11.27 0.03
N GLY A 42 -13.20 10.21 0.45
CA GLY A 42 -13.83 9.08 1.12
C GLY A 42 -14.50 9.48 2.44
N ILE A 43 -13.90 10.38 3.23
CA ILE A 43 -14.49 10.91 4.46
C ILE A 43 -15.77 11.67 4.13
N ASN A 44 -15.74 12.53 3.11
CA ASN A 44 -16.90 13.30 2.67
C ASN A 44 -18.05 12.41 2.22
N TRP A 45 -17.75 11.20 1.73
CA TRP A 45 -18.73 10.19 1.38
C TRP A 45 -19.05 9.26 2.56
N LYS A 46 -18.63 9.60 3.79
CA LYS A 46 -18.89 8.87 5.05
C LYS A 46 -18.35 7.43 5.04
N ARG A 47 -17.25 7.18 4.36
CA ARG A 47 -16.62 5.87 4.35
C ARG A 47 -15.81 5.67 5.64
N GLU A 48 -16.04 4.55 6.31
CA GLU A 48 -15.36 4.22 7.56
C GLU A 48 -13.85 4.03 7.37
N ASP A 49 -13.44 3.34 6.32
CA ASP A 49 -12.03 3.13 6.02
C ASP A 49 -11.28 4.46 5.87
N ALA A 50 -11.87 5.44 5.19
CA ALA A 50 -11.26 6.77 5.03
C ALA A 50 -11.06 7.47 6.38
N ARG A 51 -12.02 7.38 7.29
CA ARG A 51 -11.89 7.95 8.63
C ARG A 51 -10.78 7.29 9.42
N LEU A 52 -10.71 5.96 9.38
CA LEU A 52 -9.66 5.19 10.06
C LEU A 52 -8.27 5.56 9.55
N ILE A 53 -8.12 5.73 8.24
CA ILE A 53 -6.86 6.14 7.62
C ILE A 53 -6.47 7.53 8.11
N ASN A 54 -7.40 8.48 8.08
CA ASN A 54 -7.13 9.86 8.50
C ASN A 54 -6.67 9.91 9.96
N GLU A 55 -7.34 9.19 10.84
CA GLU A 55 -6.97 9.08 12.24
C GLU A 55 -5.58 8.46 12.41
N TYR A 56 -5.31 7.37 11.69
CA TYR A 56 -4.02 6.68 11.73
C TYR A 56 -2.88 7.60 11.31
N LEU A 57 -3.03 8.32 10.18
CA LEU A 57 -1.99 9.22 9.69
C LEU A 57 -1.73 10.36 10.68
N LYS A 58 -2.76 10.90 11.31
CA LYS A 58 -2.63 11.93 12.35
C LYS A 58 -1.88 11.42 13.58
N GLN A 59 -2.24 10.23 14.06
CA GLN A 59 -1.57 9.60 15.20
C GLN A 59 -0.09 9.37 14.92
N ARG A 60 0.24 8.95 13.70
CA ARG A 60 1.61 8.72 13.24
C ARG A 60 2.34 10.02 12.90
N LYS A 61 1.67 11.16 12.96
CA LYS A 61 2.22 12.48 12.58
C LYS A 61 2.77 12.48 11.15
N VAL A 62 2.12 11.74 10.27
CA VAL A 62 2.46 11.72 8.85
C VAL A 62 1.89 12.97 8.20
N ILE A 63 2.76 13.82 7.66
CA ILE A 63 2.37 15.04 6.98
C ILE A 63 2.39 14.78 5.49
N PRO A 64 1.25 14.90 4.79
CA PRO A 64 1.21 14.72 3.34
C PRO A 64 2.14 15.70 2.62
N ILE A 65 2.82 15.21 1.59
CA ILE A 65 3.83 15.96 0.88
C ILE A 65 3.29 16.40 -0.48
N LYS A 66 3.35 17.69 -0.76
CA LYS A 66 3.04 18.22 -2.09
C LYS A 66 4.18 17.85 -3.03
N ILE A 67 3.84 17.29 -4.16
CA ILE A 67 4.81 16.86 -5.16
C ILE A 67 4.30 17.19 -6.57
N PRO A 68 5.11 17.87 -7.40
CA PRO A 68 4.78 18.02 -8.82
C PRO A 68 4.85 16.64 -9.49
N ILE A 69 3.86 16.36 -10.33
CA ILE A 69 3.82 15.11 -11.07
C ILE A 69 4.84 15.16 -12.21
N LEU A 70 5.63 14.10 -12.36
CA LEU A 70 6.55 13.93 -13.49
C LEU A 70 5.76 13.85 -14.80
N ARG A 71 6.24 14.57 -15.82
CA ARG A 71 5.53 14.67 -17.11
C ARG A 71 5.61 13.43 -17.98
N ASP A 72 6.61 12.58 -17.75
CA ASP A 72 6.88 11.40 -18.57
C ASP A 72 6.18 10.13 -18.06
N LEU A 73 5.26 10.26 -17.11
CA LEU A 73 4.48 9.13 -16.62
C LEU A 73 3.30 8.83 -17.54
N PRO A 74 2.98 7.54 -17.78
CA PRO A 74 1.87 7.16 -18.67
C PRO A 74 0.51 7.71 -18.21
N ASP A 75 -0.32 8.10 -19.17
CA ASP A 75 -1.65 8.67 -18.91
C ASP A 75 -2.63 7.66 -18.29
N PHE A 76 -2.38 6.37 -18.43
CA PHE A 76 -3.26 5.35 -17.84
C PHE A 76 -3.14 5.24 -16.32
N LEU A 77 -2.12 5.86 -15.70
CA LEU A 77 -1.99 5.91 -14.24
C LEU A 77 -2.93 6.95 -13.64
N GLY A 78 -3.51 6.64 -12.49
CA GLY A 78 -4.24 7.61 -11.70
C GLY A 78 -3.33 8.68 -11.10
N ILE A 79 -3.92 9.80 -10.68
CA ILE A 79 -3.15 10.93 -10.14
C ILE A 79 -2.40 10.54 -8.86
N GLY A 80 -3.00 9.72 -8.00
CA GLY A 80 -2.36 9.23 -6.78
C GLY A 80 -1.14 8.35 -7.08
N GLU A 81 -1.27 7.45 -8.04
CA GLU A 81 -0.17 6.58 -8.48
C GLU A 81 0.99 7.37 -9.08
N LYS A 82 0.68 8.36 -9.91
CA LYS A 82 1.68 9.28 -10.46
C LYS A 82 2.40 10.05 -9.35
N ALA A 83 1.66 10.50 -8.34
CA ALA A 83 2.23 11.23 -7.21
C ALA A 83 3.16 10.36 -6.39
N VAL A 84 2.79 9.10 -6.14
CA VAL A 84 3.62 8.14 -5.40
C VAL A 84 4.96 7.93 -6.11
N ILE A 85 4.92 7.64 -7.41
CA ILE A 85 6.13 7.42 -8.21
C ILE A 85 6.99 8.68 -8.25
N SER A 86 6.37 9.87 -8.48
CA SER A 86 7.07 11.14 -8.52
C SER A 86 7.76 11.46 -7.19
N LEU A 87 7.07 11.27 -6.07
CA LEU A 87 7.62 11.52 -4.74
C LEU A 87 8.79 10.58 -4.44
N ALA A 88 8.62 9.29 -4.73
CA ALA A 88 9.67 8.29 -4.51
C ALA A 88 10.94 8.64 -5.28
N LEU A 89 10.81 9.00 -6.55
CA LEU A 89 11.97 9.37 -7.38
C LEU A 89 12.63 10.64 -6.87
N LYS A 90 11.85 11.67 -6.51
CA LYS A 90 12.38 12.93 -6.01
C LYS A 90 13.11 12.77 -4.67
N GLN A 91 12.55 12.02 -3.76
CA GLN A 91 13.11 11.80 -2.42
C GLN A 91 14.13 10.67 -2.37
N LYS A 92 14.38 10.00 -3.51
CA LYS A 92 15.28 8.85 -3.60
C LYS A 92 14.87 7.72 -2.65
N ILE A 93 13.58 7.50 -2.52
CA ILE A 93 13.00 6.38 -1.78
C ILE A 93 12.72 5.26 -2.77
N GLU A 94 13.39 4.13 -2.62
CA GLU A 94 13.26 3.02 -3.58
C GLU A 94 11.93 2.27 -3.46
N ARG A 95 11.38 2.16 -2.26
CA ARG A 95 10.22 1.31 -1.99
C ARG A 95 8.92 2.11 -2.09
N VAL A 96 7.96 1.54 -2.82
CA VAL A 96 6.61 2.11 -2.95
C VAL A 96 5.57 1.05 -2.64
N LEU A 97 4.50 1.42 -1.96
CA LEU A 97 3.39 0.53 -1.65
C LEU A 97 2.26 0.84 -2.61
N ILE A 98 2.08 -0.03 -3.61
CA ILE A 98 1.12 0.15 -4.71
C ILE A 98 0.50 -1.21 -5.04
N ASP A 99 -0.82 -1.27 -5.13
CA ASP A 99 -1.54 -2.51 -5.44
C ASP A 99 -1.80 -2.72 -6.94
N GLU A 100 -2.04 -1.64 -7.68
CA GLU A 100 -2.39 -1.74 -9.10
C GLU A 100 -1.22 -2.30 -9.93
N SER A 101 -1.46 -3.37 -10.68
CA SER A 101 -0.38 -4.08 -11.40
C SER A 101 0.30 -3.23 -12.47
N LYS A 102 -0.45 -2.39 -13.20
CA LYS A 102 0.13 -1.49 -14.20
C LYS A 102 1.01 -0.42 -13.55
N ALA A 103 0.58 0.11 -12.41
CA ALA A 103 1.36 1.09 -11.65
C ALA A 103 2.63 0.46 -11.10
N ARG A 104 2.57 -0.79 -10.60
CA ARG A 104 3.77 -1.52 -10.17
C ARG A 104 4.75 -1.75 -11.32
N MET A 105 4.22 -2.08 -12.51
CA MET A 105 5.07 -2.24 -13.71
C MET A 105 5.82 -0.95 -14.03
N VAL A 106 5.13 0.20 -14.04
CA VAL A 106 5.75 1.51 -14.29
C VAL A 106 6.78 1.84 -13.20
N ALA A 107 6.45 1.59 -11.94
CA ALA A 107 7.37 1.81 -10.82
C ALA A 107 8.68 1.01 -11.01
N ARG A 108 8.58 -0.28 -11.37
CA ARG A 108 9.76 -1.11 -11.65
C ARG A 108 10.56 -0.57 -12.83
N PHE A 109 9.89 -0.16 -13.89
CA PHE A 109 10.55 0.45 -15.06
C PHE A 109 11.36 1.70 -14.67
N LYS A 110 10.86 2.47 -13.69
CA LYS A 110 11.54 3.65 -13.16
C LYS A 110 12.59 3.33 -12.09
N GLY A 111 12.87 2.06 -11.84
CA GLY A 111 13.89 1.63 -10.88
C GLY A 111 13.41 1.53 -9.43
N LEU A 112 12.11 1.63 -9.19
CA LEU A 112 11.54 1.50 -7.86
C LEU A 112 11.21 0.03 -7.53
N LYS A 113 11.00 -0.25 -6.25
CA LYS A 113 10.66 -1.58 -5.73
C LYS A 113 9.24 -1.55 -5.17
N PRO A 114 8.22 -1.87 -6.00
CA PRO A 114 6.85 -1.84 -5.55
C PRO A 114 6.46 -3.09 -4.76
N LYS A 115 5.56 -2.91 -3.80
CA LYS A 115 4.98 -3.96 -2.98
C LYS A 115 3.48 -3.68 -2.84
N GLY A 116 2.66 -4.72 -2.95
CA GLY A 116 1.22 -4.61 -2.71
C GLY A 116 0.84 -4.93 -1.27
N THR A 117 -0.46 -4.88 -0.98
CA THR A 117 -0.98 -5.14 0.37
C THR A 117 -0.61 -6.53 0.89
N LEU A 118 -0.64 -7.58 0.04
CA LEU A 118 -0.19 -8.92 0.45
C LEU A 118 1.28 -8.93 0.88
N GLY A 119 2.13 -8.14 0.22
CA GLY A 119 3.52 -8.00 0.61
C GLY A 119 3.68 -7.35 1.98
N ILE A 120 2.80 -6.42 2.33
CA ILE A 120 2.79 -5.80 3.66
C ILE A 120 2.42 -6.83 4.73
N LEU A 121 1.42 -7.67 4.47
CA LEU A 121 1.06 -8.78 5.36
C LEU A 121 2.24 -9.74 5.53
N TRP A 122 2.92 -10.07 4.44
CA TRP A 122 4.10 -10.92 4.47
C TRP A 122 5.22 -10.32 5.34
N ASP A 123 5.49 -9.02 5.20
CA ASP A 123 6.49 -8.34 6.01
C ASP A 123 6.11 -8.39 7.50
N SER A 124 4.83 -8.18 7.83
CA SER A 124 4.33 -8.27 9.21
C SER A 124 4.53 -9.66 9.81
N TYR A 125 4.33 -10.70 9.00
CA TYR A 125 4.62 -12.06 9.39
C TYR A 125 6.13 -12.28 9.63
N ARG A 126 6.96 -11.80 8.73
CA ARG A 126 8.42 -11.99 8.82
C ARG A 126 9.03 -11.31 10.04
N VAL A 127 8.50 -10.16 10.46
CA VAL A 127 8.98 -9.47 11.66
C VAL A 127 8.35 -10.01 12.95
N GLY A 128 7.46 -10.99 12.84
CA GLY A 128 6.87 -11.65 14.01
C GLY A 128 5.63 -10.98 14.59
N ASN A 129 5.03 -10.02 13.88
CA ASN A 129 3.81 -9.34 14.34
C ASN A 129 2.58 -10.24 14.29
N ILE A 130 2.55 -11.19 13.38
CA ILE A 130 1.47 -12.17 13.23
C ILE A 130 2.05 -13.56 12.98
N ASP A 131 1.28 -14.58 13.30
CA ASP A 131 1.65 -15.97 12.98
C ASP A 131 1.17 -16.37 11.59
N ARG A 132 1.57 -17.58 11.15
CA ARG A 132 1.20 -18.12 9.84
C ARG A 132 -0.31 -18.22 9.66
N LYS A 133 -1.00 -18.71 10.68
CA LYS A 133 -2.46 -18.90 10.63
C LYS A 133 -3.18 -17.57 10.45
N THR A 134 -2.73 -16.54 11.16
CA THR A 134 -3.29 -15.18 11.02
C THR A 134 -3.00 -14.61 9.65
N LEU A 135 -1.78 -14.80 9.13
CA LEU A 135 -1.41 -14.36 7.79
C LEU A 135 -2.35 -14.96 6.73
N GLU A 136 -2.59 -16.26 6.80
CA GLU A 136 -3.50 -16.95 5.87
C GLU A 136 -4.92 -16.40 5.98
N ALA A 137 -5.44 -16.26 7.20
CA ALA A 137 -6.80 -15.75 7.44
C ALA A 137 -6.97 -14.32 6.92
N LEU A 138 -6.00 -13.44 7.16
CA LEU A 138 -6.06 -12.05 6.70
C LEU A 138 -5.95 -11.95 5.18
N SER A 139 -5.15 -12.82 4.56
CA SER A 139 -5.05 -12.88 3.09
C SER A 139 -6.39 -13.21 2.43
N LEU A 140 -7.12 -14.16 3.01
CA LEU A 140 -8.47 -14.52 2.53
C LEU A 140 -9.48 -13.41 2.83
N GLU A 141 -9.38 -12.75 3.98
CA GLU A 141 -10.24 -11.62 4.32
C GLU A 141 -10.07 -10.47 3.33
N LEU A 142 -8.85 -10.19 2.88
CA LEU A 142 -8.61 -9.18 1.84
C LEU A 142 -9.43 -9.48 0.59
N ILE A 143 -9.45 -10.74 0.14
CA ILE A 143 -10.23 -11.15 -1.04
C ILE A 143 -11.72 -10.90 -0.80
N GLU A 144 -12.23 -11.27 0.37
CA GLU A 144 -13.63 -11.01 0.75
C GLU A 144 -13.97 -9.52 0.72
N LYS A 145 -13.02 -8.68 1.07
CA LYS A 145 -13.18 -7.21 1.07
C LYS A 145 -12.96 -6.57 -0.30
N GLY A 146 -12.79 -7.37 -1.34
CA GLY A 146 -12.70 -6.90 -2.72
C GLY A 146 -11.28 -6.70 -3.26
N TYR A 147 -10.26 -7.15 -2.55
CA TYR A 147 -8.89 -7.09 -3.04
C TYR A 147 -8.76 -7.99 -4.28
N ARG A 148 -8.26 -7.43 -5.37
CA ARG A 148 -8.11 -8.14 -6.63
C ARG A 148 -6.69 -8.63 -6.83
N ILE A 149 -6.54 -9.92 -7.06
CA ILE A 149 -5.27 -10.55 -7.36
C ILE A 149 -5.52 -11.69 -8.35
N LYS A 150 -4.59 -11.92 -9.26
CA LYS A 150 -4.67 -13.05 -10.16
C LYS A 150 -4.61 -14.35 -9.36
N GLU A 151 -5.44 -15.32 -9.77
CA GLU A 151 -5.54 -16.60 -9.09
C GLU A 151 -4.20 -17.29 -8.92
N GLU A 152 -3.36 -17.29 -9.95
CA GLU A 152 -2.03 -17.90 -9.92
C GLU A 152 -1.13 -17.28 -8.86
N LEU A 153 -1.19 -15.95 -8.72
CA LEU A 153 -0.39 -15.23 -7.73
C LEU A 153 -0.88 -15.50 -6.30
N LEU A 154 -2.20 -15.62 -6.11
CA LEU A 154 -2.77 -15.96 -4.81
C LEU A 154 -2.37 -17.38 -4.39
N VAL A 155 -2.45 -18.34 -5.33
CA VAL A 155 -2.03 -19.71 -5.07
C VAL A 155 -0.55 -19.78 -4.69
N GLU A 156 0.33 -19.09 -5.42
CA GLU A 156 1.76 -19.01 -5.09
C GLU A 156 1.96 -18.44 -3.69
N PHE A 157 1.26 -17.34 -3.37
CA PHE A 157 1.36 -16.71 -2.07
C PHE A 157 0.94 -17.65 -0.93
N LEU A 158 -0.20 -18.33 -1.09
CA LEU A 158 -0.69 -19.28 -0.09
C LEU A 158 0.25 -20.47 0.09
N LYS A 159 0.85 -20.96 -1.00
CA LYS A 159 1.89 -22.01 -0.92
C LYS A 159 3.09 -21.54 -0.12
N LYS A 160 3.54 -20.31 -0.36
CA LYS A 160 4.65 -19.71 0.37
C LYS A 160 4.31 -19.58 1.86
N VAL A 161 3.10 -19.15 2.18
CA VAL A 161 2.61 -19.06 3.58
C VAL A 161 2.66 -20.42 4.25
N LYS A 162 2.29 -21.47 3.55
CA LYS A 162 2.30 -22.85 4.07
C LYS A 162 3.68 -23.51 4.06
N GLY A 163 4.68 -22.86 3.47
CA GLY A 163 6.03 -23.42 3.34
C GLY A 163 6.11 -24.55 2.31
N LEU A 164 5.28 -24.51 1.27
CA LEU A 164 5.18 -25.55 0.24
C LEU A 164 5.77 -25.13 -1.11
N ASP A 165 6.71 -24.23 -1.13
CA ASP A 165 7.38 -23.80 -2.37
C ASP A 165 8.43 -24.78 -2.84
#